data_6b60eb93b047729ea17dfd11f085f15f
#
_entry.id   6b60eb93b047729ea17dfd11f085f15f
#
_cell.length_a   1.000
_cell.length_b   1.000
_cell.length_c   1.000
_cell.angle_alpha   90.00
_cell.angle_beta   90.00
_cell.angle_gamma   90.00
#
_symmetry.space_group_name_H-M   'P 1'
#
loop_
_entity.id
_entity.type
_entity.pdbx_description
1 polymer ?
#
loop_
_entity_poly.entity_id
_entity_poly.type
_entity_poly.pdbx_seq_one_letter_code
_entity_poly.pdbx_strand_id
1 'polypeptide(L)'
;MKLSLTETKQLKNRVEQILHVPGNYTGKILEMEMVVDAALPKETVKETVPELLLTLKRHSKVFQNVRFNYTLWMSDWRIENKVCPMMLATTSGFYEDYREEKTEKSYESLLEYLQKFQARSKLILFLTDGSYRIEDEDAVQEKMQPFLGKKLLVLTVTEDRLEIDYRR
;
A
#
# COMPACT_ATOMS: atom_id res chain seq x y z
N MET A 1 13.94 -4.47 5.59
CA MET A 1 14.56 -3.99 4.35
C MET A 1 14.57 -2.47 4.32
N LYS A 2 15.73 -1.91 4.13
CA LYS A 2 15.87 -0.46 4.06
C LYS A 2 15.80 -0.02 2.60
N LEU A 3 15.06 1.05 2.32
CA LEU A 3 14.94 1.55 0.96
C LEU A 3 16.26 2.13 0.47
N SER A 4 16.64 1.79 -0.77
CA SER A 4 17.78 2.42 -1.43
C SER A 4 17.43 3.87 -1.79
N LEU A 5 18.45 4.64 -2.15
CA LEU A 5 18.25 6.02 -2.58
C LEU A 5 17.36 6.11 -3.82
N THR A 6 17.56 5.19 -4.75
CA THR A 6 16.75 5.09 -5.98
C THR A 6 15.30 4.76 -5.67
N GLU A 7 15.07 3.76 -4.81
CA GLU A 7 13.73 3.36 -4.38
C GLU A 7 13.02 4.50 -3.66
N THR A 8 13.73 5.20 -2.78
CA THR A 8 13.19 6.37 -2.09
C THR A 8 12.72 7.44 -3.07
N LYS A 9 13.54 7.76 -4.08
CA LYS A 9 13.20 8.76 -5.10
C LYS A 9 12.00 8.33 -5.93
N GLN A 10 11.95 7.06 -6.34
CA GLN A 10 10.84 6.54 -7.12
C GLN A 10 9.55 6.59 -6.32
N LEU A 11 9.59 6.17 -5.06
CA LEU A 11 8.42 6.22 -4.17
C LEU A 11 7.89 7.64 -4.05
N LYS A 12 8.77 8.58 -3.75
CA LYS A 12 8.40 10.00 -3.61
C LYS A 12 7.78 10.54 -4.89
N ASN A 13 8.41 10.31 -6.03
CA ASN A 13 7.92 10.82 -7.31
C ASN A 13 6.54 10.28 -7.66
N ARG A 14 6.32 8.97 -7.44
CA ARG A 14 5.04 8.36 -7.73
C ARG A 14 3.94 8.88 -6.82
N VAL A 15 4.25 9.00 -5.53
CA VAL A 15 3.28 9.52 -4.56
C VAL A 15 2.93 10.98 -4.86
N GLU A 16 3.92 11.79 -5.21
CA GLU A 16 3.69 13.18 -5.60
C GLU A 16 2.82 13.29 -6.85
N GLN A 17 3.03 12.42 -7.83
CA GLN A 17 2.20 12.37 -9.04
C GLN A 17 0.76 12.02 -8.70
N ILE A 18 0.55 11.02 -7.87
CA ILE A 18 -0.80 10.60 -7.46
C ILE A 18 -1.51 11.71 -6.69
N LEU A 19 -0.82 12.37 -5.78
CA LEU A 19 -1.41 13.40 -4.92
C LEU A 19 -1.38 14.80 -5.54
N HIS A 20 -0.75 14.95 -6.69
CA HIS A 20 -0.59 16.26 -7.36
C HIS A 20 0.09 17.29 -6.46
N VAL A 21 1.20 16.90 -5.81
CA VAL A 21 1.98 17.83 -4.98
C VAL A 21 3.25 18.26 -5.74
N PRO A 22 3.81 19.44 -5.43
CA PRO A 22 3.40 20.33 -4.36
C PRO A 22 2.03 20.94 -4.65
N GLY A 23 1.07 20.59 -3.85
CA GLY A 23 -0.29 20.95 -4.08
C GLY A 23 -0.90 21.60 -2.86
N ASN A 24 -2.18 21.79 -2.94
CA ASN A 24 -2.93 22.52 -1.94
C ASN A 24 -3.45 21.62 -0.82
N TYR A 25 -2.59 20.70 -0.33
CA TYR A 25 -2.96 19.84 0.79
C TYR A 25 -2.82 20.50 2.16
N THR A 26 -2.42 21.75 2.18
CA THR A 26 -2.21 22.48 3.42
C THR A 26 -3.52 22.53 4.24
N GLY A 27 -3.49 21.96 5.44
CA GLY A 27 -4.65 21.95 6.33
C GLY A 27 -5.71 20.91 6.02
N LYS A 28 -5.54 20.09 4.98
CA LYS A 28 -6.48 19.03 4.63
C LYS A 28 -6.03 17.69 5.21
N ILE A 29 -6.99 16.84 5.56
CA ILE A 29 -6.72 15.48 5.99
C ILE A 29 -6.51 14.60 4.77
N LEU A 30 -5.37 13.91 4.71
CA LEU A 30 -5.09 12.93 3.66
C LEU A 30 -5.72 11.60 4.06
N GLU A 31 -6.61 11.08 3.23
CA GLU A 31 -7.17 9.74 3.39
C GLU A 31 -6.25 8.74 2.70
N MET A 32 -5.59 7.89 3.49
CA MET A 32 -4.56 6.98 3.03
C MET A 32 -4.84 5.55 3.46
N GLU A 33 -4.61 4.61 2.55
CA GLU A 33 -4.77 3.17 2.76
C GLU A 33 -3.44 2.47 2.58
N MET A 34 -3.10 1.57 3.51
CA MET A 34 -1.97 0.67 3.36
C MET A 34 -2.50 -0.76 3.32
N VAL A 35 -2.34 -1.44 2.19
CA VAL A 35 -2.75 -2.83 2.02
C VAL A 35 -1.51 -3.71 2.06
N VAL A 36 -1.49 -4.68 2.96
CA VAL A 36 -0.37 -5.61 3.11
C VAL A 36 -0.84 -7.02 2.74
N ASP A 37 -0.12 -7.64 1.82
CA ASP A 37 -0.36 -9.02 1.42
C ASP A 37 0.21 -9.95 2.48
N ALA A 38 -0.63 -10.80 3.06
CA ALA A 38 -0.23 -11.72 4.12
C ALA A 38 0.71 -12.84 3.63
N ALA A 39 0.95 -12.94 2.32
CA ALA A 39 1.97 -13.84 1.80
C ALA A 39 3.40 -13.40 2.15
N LEU A 40 3.58 -12.13 2.53
CA LEU A 40 4.88 -11.60 2.91
C LEU A 40 5.34 -12.17 4.28
N PRO A 41 6.64 -12.46 4.42
CA PRO A 41 7.17 -12.86 5.72
C PRO A 41 7.01 -11.75 6.77
N LYS A 42 6.78 -12.13 8.02
CA LYS A 42 6.58 -11.19 9.12
C LYS A 42 7.74 -10.19 9.25
N GLU A 43 8.97 -10.66 9.14
CA GLU A 43 10.14 -9.78 9.25
C GLU A 43 10.19 -8.75 8.13
N THR A 44 9.81 -9.16 6.91
CA THR A 44 9.72 -8.23 5.78
C THR A 44 8.72 -7.12 6.05
N VAL A 45 7.54 -7.48 6.56
CA VAL A 45 6.49 -6.50 6.87
C VAL A 45 6.95 -5.55 7.97
N LYS A 46 7.53 -6.08 9.04
CA LYS A 46 8.01 -5.29 10.19
C LYS A 46 9.10 -4.29 9.80
N GLU A 47 9.92 -4.63 8.82
CA GLU A 47 11.00 -3.75 8.36
C GLU A 47 10.53 -2.78 7.27
N THR A 48 9.75 -3.28 6.32
CA THR A 48 9.41 -2.53 5.11
C THR A 48 8.31 -1.51 5.34
N VAL A 49 7.22 -1.88 6.01
CA VAL A 49 6.09 -0.96 6.19
C VAL A 49 6.49 0.27 7.01
N PRO A 50 7.15 0.12 8.17
CA PRO A 50 7.63 1.30 8.90
C PRO A 50 8.56 2.19 8.08
N GLU A 51 9.46 1.60 7.32
CA GLU A 51 10.40 2.36 6.48
C GLU A 51 9.69 3.16 5.40
N LEU A 52 8.70 2.55 4.74
CA LEU A 52 7.88 3.25 3.73
C LEU A 52 7.16 4.44 4.36
N LEU A 53 6.48 4.21 5.46
CA LEU A 53 5.67 5.25 6.11
C LEU A 53 6.52 6.38 6.67
N LEU A 54 7.66 6.06 7.28
CA LEU A 54 8.60 7.07 7.78
C LEU A 54 9.21 7.88 6.65
N THR A 55 9.55 7.24 5.54
CA THR A 55 10.09 7.92 4.35
C THR A 55 9.09 8.95 3.84
N LEU A 56 7.82 8.57 3.70
CA LEU A 56 6.78 9.48 3.25
C LEU A 56 6.56 10.62 4.24
N LYS A 57 6.52 10.31 5.52
CA LYS A 57 6.28 11.31 6.57
C LYS A 57 7.40 12.37 6.62
N ARG A 58 8.65 11.95 6.46
CA ARG A 58 9.79 12.87 6.46
C ARG A 58 9.84 13.74 5.22
N HIS A 59 9.29 13.25 4.12
CA HIS A 59 9.46 13.89 2.83
C HIS A 59 8.45 14.98 2.56
N SER A 60 7.20 14.80 2.96
CA SER A 60 6.12 15.70 2.57
C SER A 60 5.21 16.07 3.73
N LYS A 61 4.85 17.35 3.79
CA LYS A 61 3.92 17.87 4.80
C LYS A 61 2.52 17.29 4.66
N VAL A 62 2.14 16.73 3.51
CA VAL A 62 0.82 16.12 3.34
C VAL A 62 0.62 14.93 4.28
N PHE A 63 1.70 14.31 4.74
CA PHE A 63 1.65 13.18 5.66
C PHE A 63 1.65 13.59 7.13
N GLN A 64 1.52 14.88 7.43
CA GLN A 64 1.41 15.37 8.80
C GLN A 64 0.00 15.16 9.37
N ASN A 65 -1.01 15.14 8.52
CA ASN A 65 -2.40 15.00 8.93
C ASN A 65 -3.06 13.92 8.06
N VAL A 66 -3.04 12.69 8.54
CA VAL A 66 -3.45 11.51 7.78
C VAL A 66 -4.53 10.74 8.53
N ARG A 67 -5.60 10.39 7.82
CA ARG A 67 -6.53 9.35 8.26
C ARG A 67 -6.03 8.05 7.65
N PHE A 68 -5.43 7.21 8.48
CA PHE A 68 -4.70 6.02 8.03
C PHE A 68 -5.54 4.78 8.24
N ASN A 69 -5.61 3.96 7.20
CA ASN A 69 -6.32 2.69 7.22
C ASN A 69 -5.34 1.57 6.85
N TYR A 70 -5.22 0.59 7.74
CA TYR A 70 -4.36 -0.56 7.53
C TYR A 70 -5.24 -1.76 7.17
N THR A 71 -4.95 -2.40 6.04
CA THR A 71 -5.70 -3.55 5.56
C THR A 71 -4.74 -4.72 5.36
N LEU A 72 -5.08 -5.86 5.97
CA LEU A 72 -4.34 -7.10 5.81
C LEU A 72 -5.12 -8.03 4.90
N TRP A 73 -4.53 -8.36 3.75
CA TRP A 73 -5.15 -9.24 2.75
C TRP A 73 -4.67 -10.67 2.96
N MET A 74 -5.50 -11.50 3.56
CA MET A 74 -5.15 -12.87 3.92
C MET A 74 -5.64 -13.91 2.91
N SER A 75 -6.85 -13.73 2.38
CA SER A 75 -7.43 -14.62 1.38
C SER A 75 -8.51 -13.87 0.61
N ASP A 76 -9.11 -14.49 -0.39
CA ASP A 76 -10.19 -13.87 -1.19
C ASP A 76 -11.39 -13.48 -0.34
N TRP A 77 -11.62 -14.20 0.75
CA TRP A 77 -12.77 -14.00 1.63
C TRP A 77 -12.39 -13.42 2.99
N ARG A 78 -11.11 -13.20 3.25
CA ARG A 78 -10.64 -12.72 4.56
C ARG A 78 -9.71 -11.52 4.41
N ILE A 79 -10.30 -10.36 4.55
CA ILE A 79 -9.57 -9.09 4.53
C ILE A 79 -9.87 -8.39 5.84
N GLU A 80 -8.83 -8.10 6.62
CA GLU A 80 -8.95 -7.40 7.89
C GLU A 80 -8.54 -5.95 7.73
N ASN A 81 -9.37 -5.07 8.28
CA ASN A 81 -9.20 -3.63 8.11
C ASN A 81 -9.18 -2.95 9.47
N LYS A 82 -8.25 -2.00 9.65
CA LYS A 82 -8.10 -1.29 10.91
C LYS A 82 -7.76 0.18 10.66
N VAL A 83 -8.62 1.07 11.13
CA VAL A 83 -8.33 2.51 11.14
C VAL A 83 -7.53 2.82 12.39
N CYS A 84 -6.38 3.45 12.24
CA CYS A 84 -5.51 3.77 13.37
C CYS A 84 -4.61 4.97 13.03
N PRO A 85 -3.99 5.61 14.04
CA PRO A 85 -2.98 6.61 13.76
C PRO A 85 -1.82 6.00 12.97
N MET A 86 -1.38 6.67 11.92
CA MET A 86 -0.29 6.19 11.07
C MET A 86 0.99 5.91 11.87
N MET A 87 1.22 6.65 12.94
CA MET A 87 2.40 6.48 13.79
C MET A 87 2.47 5.10 14.44
N LEU A 88 1.33 4.46 14.71
CA LEU A 88 1.34 3.09 15.26
C LEU A 88 1.93 2.11 14.26
N ALA A 89 1.64 2.29 12.98
CA ALA A 89 2.15 1.40 11.92
C ALA A 89 3.64 1.60 11.64
N THR A 90 4.28 2.60 12.26
CA THR A 90 5.73 2.79 12.15
C THR A 90 6.49 2.10 13.29
N THR A 91 5.78 1.42 14.19
CA THR A 91 6.40 0.71 15.32
C THR A 91 6.37 -0.80 15.08
N SER A 92 7.42 -1.49 15.53
CA SER A 92 7.51 -2.95 15.35
C SER A 92 6.42 -3.71 16.10
N GLY A 93 5.99 -3.19 17.26
CA GLY A 93 4.95 -3.81 18.08
C GLY A 93 3.59 -3.89 17.39
N PHE A 94 3.33 -3.00 16.43
CA PHE A 94 2.09 -3.01 15.67
C PHE A 94 1.88 -4.33 14.91
N TYR A 95 2.98 -5.02 14.53
CA TYR A 95 2.95 -6.22 13.70
C TYR A 95 3.11 -7.52 14.49
N GLU A 96 3.01 -7.48 15.83
CA GLU A 96 3.17 -8.70 16.64
C GLU A 96 2.13 -9.76 16.32
N ASP A 97 0.92 -9.36 16.01
CA ASP A 97 -0.18 -10.27 15.66
C ASP A 97 -0.18 -10.68 14.19
N TYR A 98 0.71 -10.11 13.40
CA TYR A 98 0.81 -10.47 11.99
C TYR A 98 1.26 -11.94 11.86
N ARG A 99 0.56 -12.67 10.99
CA ARG A 99 0.93 -14.07 10.66
C ARG A 99 1.00 -14.19 9.15
N GLU A 100 2.13 -14.72 8.67
CA GLU A 100 2.29 -15.05 7.28
C GLU A 100 1.28 -16.14 6.89
N GLU A 101 0.60 -15.93 5.77
CA GLU A 101 -0.41 -16.86 5.28
C GLU A 101 -0.22 -17.06 3.78
N LYS A 102 0.33 -18.22 3.39
CA LYS A 102 0.60 -18.57 1.99
C LYS A 102 -0.66 -19.13 1.34
N THR A 103 -1.67 -18.30 1.18
CA THR A 103 -2.93 -18.68 0.56
C THR A 103 -2.99 -18.10 -0.85
N GLU A 104 -3.45 -18.90 -1.79
CA GLU A 104 -3.67 -18.43 -3.16
C GLU A 104 -4.81 -17.42 -3.17
N LYS A 105 -4.56 -16.24 -3.74
CA LYS A 105 -5.49 -15.12 -3.71
C LYS A 105 -5.66 -14.53 -5.11
N SER A 106 -6.87 -14.07 -5.39
CA SER A 106 -7.21 -13.44 -6.65
C SER A 106 -7.07 -11.92 -6.54
N TYR A 107 -6.28 -11.35 -7.44
CA TYR A 107 -6.11 -9.89 -7.49
C TYR A 107 -7.43 -9.20 -7.81
N GLU A 108 -8.26 -9.81 -8.64
CA GLU A 108 -9.60 -9.28 -8.94
C GLU A 108 -10.43 -9.07 -7.68
N SER A 109 -10.37 -10.02 -6.76
CA SER A 109 -11.11 -9.95 -5.50
C SER A 109 -10.62 -8.78 -4.63
N LEU A 110 -9.32 -8.53 -4.58
CA LEU A 110 -8.78 -7.38 -3.87
C LEU A 110 -9.23 -6.06 -4.50
N LEU A 111 -9.18 -5.97 -5.83
CA LEU A 111 -9.59 -4.75 -6.54
C LEU A 111 -11.09 -4.45 -6.33
N GLU A 112 -11.93 -5.49 -6.29
CA GLU A 112 -13.35 -5.33 -5.97
C GLU A 112 -13.55 -4.77 -4.56
N TYR A 113 -12.79 -5.30 -3.61
CA TYR A 113 -12.82 -4.81 -2.23
C TYR A 113 -12.43 -3.33 -2.18
N LEU A 114 -11.31 -2.98 -2.81
CA LEU A 114 -10.81 -1.60 -2.82
C LEU A 114 -11.81 -0.65 -3.45
N GLN A 115 -12.41 -1.04 -4.55
CA GLN A 115 -13.41 -0.23 -5.24
C GLN A 115 -14.64 0.02 -4.37
N LYS A 116 -15.10 -1.01 -3.67
CA LYS A 116 -16.33 -0.96 -2.88
C LYS A 116 -16.18 -0.19 -1.58
N PHE A 117 -15.05 -0.36 -0.87
CA PHE A 117 -14.89 0.16 0.48
C PHE A 117 -13.87 1.28 0.60
N GLN A 118 -12.98 1.43 -0.36
CA GLN A 118 -11.86 2.38 -0.29
C GLN A 118 -11.97 3.50 -1.32
N ALA A 119 -13.17 3.80 -1.77
CA ALA A 119 -13.39 4.84 -2.78
C ALA A 119 -12.94 6.24 -2.32
N ARG A 120 -12.90 6.48 -1.02
CA ARG A 120 -12.51 7.78 -0.44
C ARG A 120 -11.00 7.98 -0.35
N SER A 121 -10.23 6.90 -0.35
CA SER A 121 -8.78 7.01 -0.21
C SER A 121 -8.17 7.77 -1.37
N LYS A 122 -7.26 8.68 -1.07
CA LYS A 122 -6.53 9.45 -2.07
C LYS A 122 -5.23 8.78 -2.46
N LEU A 123 -4.72 7.91 -1.59
CA LEU A 123 -3.51 7.15 -1.83
C LEU A 123 -3.68 5.76 -1.26
N ILE A 124 -3.48 4.75 -2.09
CA ILE A 124 -3.50 3.35 -1.68
C ILE A 124 -2.13 2.76 -2.01
N LEU A 125 -1.42 2.33 -0.98
CA LEU A 125 -0.17 1.60 -1.14
C LEU A 125 -0.45 0.12 -0.93
N PHE A 126 -0.11 -0.69 -1.93
CA PHE A 126 -0.28 -2.14 -1.87
C PHE A 126 1.09 -2.80 -1.86
N LEU A 127 1.46 -3.40 -0.72
CA LEU A 127 2.72 -4.12 -0.54
C LEU A 127 2.48 -5.61 -0.69
N THR A 128 3.18 -6.25 -1.62
CA THR A 128 2.99 -7.66 -1.98
C THR A 128 4.31 -8.31 -2.40
N ASP A 129 4.34 -9.63 -2.45
CA ASP A 129 5.43 -10.39 -3.07
C ASP A 129 5.11 -10.78 -4.52
N GLY A 130 3.92 -10.40 -5.02
CA GLY A 130 3.50 -10.70 -6.38
C GLY A 130 2.97 -12.11 -6.60
N SER A 131 2.83 -12.91 -5.54
CA SER A 131 2.41 -14.31 -5.66
C SER A 131 0.91 -14.50 -5.86
N TYR A 132 0.13 -13.43 -5.83
CA TYR A 132 -1.30 -13.49 -6.10
C TYR A 132 -1.57 -13.98 -7.53
N ARG A 133 -2.80 -14.47 -7.72
CA ARG A 133 -3.28 -14.97 -9.02
C ARG A 133 -4.06 -13.88 -9.75
N ILE A 134 -3.85 -13.79 -11.04
CA ILE A 134 -4.70 -13.00 -11.94
C ILE A 134 -5.42 -14.02 -12.83
N GLU A 135 -6.75 -14.06 -12.72
CA GLU A 135 -7.56 -15.01 -13.46
C GLU A 135 -7.83 -14.54 -14.88
N ASP A 136 -8.04 -13.25 -15.06
CA ASP A 136 -8.34 -12.63 -16.34
C ASP A 136 -7.65 -11.27 -16.42
N GLU A 137 -6.61 -11.17 -17.25
CA GLU A 137 -5.85 -9.93 -17.42
C GLU A 137 -6.73 -8.76 -17.86
N ASP A 138 -7.68 -9.02 -18.76
CA ASP A 138 -8.58 -7.96 -19.24
C ASP A 138 -9.50 -7.46 -18.10
N ALA A 139 -9.99 -8.37 -17.28
CA ALA A 139 -10.81 -8.00 -16.13
C ALA A 139 -10.03 -7.19 -15.10
N VAL A 140 -8.76 -7.53 -14.86
CA VAL A 140 -7.89 -6.77 -13.96
C VAL A 140 -7.64 -5.37 -14.53
N GLN A 141 -7.34 -5.26 -15.81
CA GLN A 141 -7.14 -3.97 -16.48
C GLN A 141 -8.38 -3.08 -16.31
N GLU A 142 -9.54 -3.63 -16.55
CA GLU A 142 -10.81 -2.91 -16.41
C GLU A 142 -11.04 -2.45 -14.96
N LYS A 143 -10.80 -3.35 -13.99
CA LYS A 143 -10.99 -3.03 -12.57
C LYS A 143 -9.95 -2.02 -12.05
N MET A 144 -8.78 -1.97 -12.65
CA MET A 144 -7.73 -1.02 -12.28
C MET A 144 -7.98 0.40 -12.83
N GLN A 145 -8.84 0.55 -13.82
CA GLN A 145 -9.11 1.85 -14.43
C GLN A 145 -9.40 2.97 -13.40
N PRO A 146 -10.24 2.76 -12.38
CA PRO A 146 -10.49 3.80 -11.38
C PRO A 146 -9.30 4.13 -10.50
N PHE A 147 -8.32 3.23 -10.43
CA PHE A 147 -7.18 3.36 -9.53
C PHE A 147 -5.88 3.72 -10.24
N LEU A 148 -5.71 3.26 -11.46
CA LEU A 148 -4.45 3.36 -12.20
C LEU A 148 -4.03 4.80 -12.44
N GLY A 149 -2.84 5.14 -11.94
CA GLY A 149 -2.30 6.48 -12.07
C GLY A 149 -3.04 7.55 -11.28
N LYS A 150 -4.06 7.15 -10.51
CA LYS A 150 -4.92 8.09 -9.78
C LYS A 150 -4.76 7.97 -8.27
N LYS A 151 -4.67 6.77 -7.72
CA LYS A 151 -4.56 6.56 -6.28
C LYS A 151 -3.80 5.31 -5.86
N LEU A 152 -3.67 4.31 -6.71
CA LEU A 152 -3.05 3.04 -6.36
C LEU A 152 -1.60 2.97 -6.79
N LEU A 153 -0.73 2.59 -5.86
CA LEU A 153 0.68 2.32 -6.11
C LEU A 153 0.99 0.91 -5.60
N VAL A 154 1.41 0.03 -6.50
CA VAL A 154 1.78 -1.35 -6.18
C VAL A 154 3.27 -1.40 -5.87
N LEU A 155 3.61 -1.97 -4.72
CA LEU A 155 4.97 -2.11 -4.22
C LEU A 155 5.28 -3.60 -4.09
N THR A 156 6.12 -4.12 -4.97
CA THR A 156 6.44 -5.55 -4.98
C THR A 156 7.81 -5.80 -4.39
N VAL A 157 7.87 -6.65 -3.38
CA VAL A 157 9.13 -7.05 -2.73
C VAL A 157 9.69 -8.26 -3.47
N THR A 158 10.90 -8.14 -4.00
CA THR A 158 11.61 -9.21 -4.68
C THR A 158 13.07 -9.21 -4.22
N GLU A 159 13.58 -10.35 -3.72
CA GLU A 159 15.00 -10.53 -3.38
C GLU A 159 15.67 -9.31 -2.73
N ASP A 160 15.09 -8.80 -1.64
CA ASP A 160 15.59 -7.64 -0.90
C ASP A 160 15.48 -6.30 -1.66
N ARG A 161 14.73 -6.27 -2.75
CA ARG A 161 14.46 -5.04 -3.48
C ARG A 161 12.97 -4.74 -3.49
N LEU A 162 12.66 -3.45 -3.63
CA LEU A 162 11.30 -2.98 -3.75
C LEU A 162 11.08 -2.45 -5.17
N GLU A 163 10.20 -3.10 -5.91
CA GLU A 163 9.79 -2.62 -7.22
C GLU A 163 8.56 -1.76 -7.07
N ILE A 164 8.67 -0.53 -7.58
CA ILE A 164 7.57 0.42 -7.51
C ILE A 164 6.91 0.46 -8.87
N ASP A 165 5.81 -0.26 -9.00
CA ASP A 165 5.06 -0.36 -10.25
C ASP A 165 3.58 -0.10 -9.98
N TYR A 166 3.09 1.01 -10.48
CA TYR A 166 1.71 1.43 -10.31
C TYR A 166 0.78 0.93 -11.43
N ARG A 167 1.31 0.14 -12.35
CA ARG A 167 0.56 -0.34 -13.51
C ARG A 167 -0.24 -1.62 -13.24
N ARG A 168 0.00 -2.24 -12.11
CA ARG A 168 -0.69 -3.47 -11.73
C ARG A 168 -1.64 -3.25 -10.60
#